data_300150ec41426dfd9d3aa91eb6350802
#
_entry.id   300150ec41426dfd9d3aa91eb6350802
#
_cell.length_a   1.000
_cell.length_b   1.000
_cell.length_c   1.000
_cell.angle_alpha   90.00
_cell.angle_beta   90.00
_cell.angle_gamma   90.00
#
_symmetry.space_group_name_H-M   'P 1'
#
loop_
_entity.id
_entity.type
_entity.pdbx_description
1 polymer ?
#
loop_
_entity_poly.entity_id
_entity_poly.type
_entity_poly.pdbx_seq_one_letter_code
_entity_poly.pdbx_strand_id
1 'polypeptide(L)'
;MSFTLAQLKTAIQDYTDNSETSFVTHLPDFIKAAEEKIFKSIDLDIFRKNVTSALTSSDQYLTVPSDYLASFSLQITTSGSESFLLQKDVNFLREYSPSASTTGLPKYYARFDENNFIVAPTPDSNYTIELHYYHRPASLTAGADSGTTWVSTNAPFALLYGALIEAYTYMKGETDVIQNYNNMY
;
A
#
# COMPACT_ATOMS: atom_id res chain seq x y z
N MET A 1 3.70 19.76 14.10
CA MET A 1 4.42 20.37 12.94
C MET A 1 4.33 19.33 11.83
N SER A 2 4.00 19.71 10.61
CA SER A 2 3.95 18.79 9.46
C SER A 2 4.86 19.32 8.37
N PHE A 3 5.45 18.44 7.57
CA PHE A 3 6.20 18.87 6.39
C PHE A 3 5.34 18.69 5.13
N THR A 4 5.28 19.72 4.29
CA THR A 4 4.93 19.55 2.88
C THR A 4 6.13 19.00 2.12
N LEU A 5 5.93 18.50 0.89
CA LEU A 5 7.03 18.02 0.06
C LEU A 5 8.10 19.10 -0.15
N ALA A 6 7.68 20.35 -0.45
CA ALA A 6 8.60 21.46 -0.62
C ALA A 6 9.42 21.76 0.64
N GLN A 7 8.74 21.81 1.80
CA GLN A 7 9.42 22.06 3.08
C GLN A 7 10.42 20.95 3.44
N LEU A 8 10.06 19.69 3.17
CA LEU A 8 10.95 18.56 3.43
C LEU A 8 12.18 18.59 2.51
N LYS A 9 12.00 18.87 1.22
CA LYS A 9 13.13 19.06 0.28
C LYS A 9 14.06 20.16 0.73
N THR A 10 13.51 21.33 1.10
CA THR A 10 14.32 22.46 1.63
C THR A 10 15.04 22.06 2.90
N ALA A 11 14.36 21.41 3.86
CA ALA A 11 14.99 20.96 5.10
C ALA A 11 16.17 20.00 4.83
N ILE A 12 16.02 19.03 3.92
CA ILE A 12 17.14 18.12 3.57
C ILE A 12 18.31 18.90 2.99
N GLN A 13 18.09 19.87 2.09
CA GLN A 13 19.14 20.71 1.54
C GLN A 13 19.84 21.55 2.62
N ASP A 14 19.08 22.16 3.54
CA ASP A 14 19.62 22.97 4.63
C ASP A 14 20.48 22.14 5.60
N TYR A 15 20.02 20.92 5.94
CA TYR A 15 20.76 20.01 6.83
C TYR A 15 22.03 19.44 6.20
N THR A 16 22.05 19.32 4.87
CA THR A 16 23.21 18.77 4.13
C THR A 16 24.10 19.84 3.54
N ASP A 17 23.70 21.14 3.64
CA ASP A 17 24.35 22.28 2.98
C ASP A 17 24.68 21.99 1.49
N ASN A 18 23.71 21.34 0.80
CA ASN A 18 23.93 20.87 -0.57
C ASN A 18 22.75 21.28 -1.47
N SER A 19 23.06 22.10 -2.47
CA SER A 19 22.11 22.57 -3.49
C SER A 19 22.52 22.20 -4.92
N GLU A 20 23.47 21.26 -5.08
CA GLU A 20 23.89 20.80 -6.40
C GLU A 20 22.72 20.14 -7.14
N THR A 21 22.62 20.42 -8.44
CA THR A 21 21.51 19.92 -9.28
C THR A 21 21.39 18.40 -9.25
N SER A 22 22.52 17.69 -9.22
CA SER A 22 22.54 16.23 -9.12
C SER A 22 21.92 15.73 -7.82
N PHE A 23 22.25 16.36 -6.69
CA PHE A 23 21.70 16.04 -5.38
C PHE A 23 20.21 16.36 -5.30
N VAL A 24 19.81 17.55 -5.75
CA VAL A 24 18.40 18.00 -5.73
C VAL A 24 17.50 17.08 -6.55
N THR A 25 17.99 16.54 -7.67
CA THR A 25 17.25 15.59 -8.50
C THR A 25 16.92 14.29 -7.75
N HIS A 26 17.77 13.87 -6.80
CA HIS A 26 17.59 12.64 -6.02
C HIS A 26 16.83 12.82 -4.70
N LEU A 27 16.47 14.06 -4.30
CA LEU A 27 15.68 14.28 -3.09
C LEU A 27 14.40 13.44 -3.01
N PRO A 28 13.61 13.28 -4.11
CA PRO A 28 12.44 12.41 -4.08
C PRO A 28 12.79 10.94 -3.80
N ASP A 29 13.94 10.46 -4.24
CA ASP A 29 14.37 9.08 -4.02
C ASP A 29 14.73 8.83 -2.56
N PHE A 30 15.40 9.78 -1.90
CA PHE A 30 15.73 9.73 -0.47
C PHE A 30 14.45 9.71 0.38
N ILE A 31 13.46 10.55 0.03
CA ILE A 31 12.17 10.59 0.71
C ILE A 31 11.42 9.26 0.56
N LYS A 32 11.35 8.71 -0.65
CA LYS A 32 10.71 7.40 -0.90
C LYS A 32 11.38 6.28 -0.12
N ALA A 33 12.70 6.25 -0.09
CA ALA A 33 13.45 5.23 0.64
C ALA A 33 13.17 5.30 2.15
N ALA A 34 13.09 6.51 2.71
CA ALA A 34 12.72 6.72 4.11
C ALA A 34 11.29 6.26 4.40
N GLU A 35 10.32 6.63 3.56
CA GLU A 35 8.93 6.18 3.68
C GLU A 35 8.82 4.66 3.63
N GLU A 36 9.52 4.00 2.71
CA GLU A 36 9.52 2.53 2.61
C GLU A 36 10.07 1.84 3.87
N LYS A 37 11.11 2.40 4.47
CA LYS A 37 11.65 1.89 5.74
C LYS A 37 10.64 2.04 6.86
N ILE A 38 9.99 3.22 6.97
CA ILE A 38 8.93 3.49 7.96
C ILE A 38 7.79 2.49 7.77
N PHE A 39 7.27 2.33 6.56
CA PHE A 39 6.15 1.42 6.27
C PHE A 39 6.45 -0.05 6.52
N LYS A 40 7.72 -0.46 6.43
CA LYS A 40 8.14 -1.83 6.75
C LYS A 40 8.30 -2.08 8.25
N SER A 41 8.52 -1.04 9.04
CA SER A 41 8.77 -1.13 10.49
C SER A 41 7.50 -1.03 11.34
N ILE A 42 6.40 -0.50 10.79
CA ILE A 42 5.18 -0.19 11.54
C ILE A 42 3.97 -0.88 10.90
N ASP A 43 3.14 -1.52 11.73
CA ASP A 43 1.82 -2.01 11.34
C ASP A 43 0.76 -1.06 11.94
N LEU A 44 0.15 -0.23 11.09
CA LEU A 44 -0.84 0.76 11.47
C LEU A 44 -2.17 0.53 10.76
N ASP A 45 -3.25 0.87 11.44
CA ASP A 45 -4.60 0.82 10.87
C ASP A 45 -4.78 1.71 9.63
N ILE A 46 -3.93 2.71 9.45
CA ILE A 46 -3.92 3.56 8.24
C ILE A 46 -3.65 2.77 6.96
N PHE A 47 -3.01 1.59 7.06
CA PHE A 47 -2.78 0.71 5.90
C PHE A 47 -4.01 -0.10 5.52
N ARG A 48 -5.08 -0.03 6.30
CA ARG A 48 -6.37 -0.67 6.02
C ARG A 48 -7.24 0.22 5.16
N LYS A 49 -7.82 -0.37 4.14
CA LYS A 49 -8.72 0.29 3.21
C LYS A 49 -9.84 -0.67 2.84
N ASN A 50 -10.99 -0.12 2.50
CA ASN A 50 -12.07 -0.88 1.92
C ASN A 50 -12.45 -0.32 0.56
N VAL A 51 -12.91 -1.20 -0.32
CA VAL A 51 -13.41 -0.84 -1.64
C VAL A 51 -14.60 -1.70 -2.00
N THR A 52 -15.66 -1.04 -2.43
CA THR A 52 -16.86 -1.72 -2.96
C THR A 52 -16.68 -1.95 -4.46
N SER A 53 -17.05 -3.14 -4.92
CA SER A 53 -17.01 -3.55 -6.31
C SER A 53 -18.18 -4.51 -6.58
N ALA A 54 -18.20 -5.13 -7.76
CA ALA A 54 -19.23 -6.11 -8.11
C ALA A 54 -18.60 -7.39 -8.68
N LEU A 55 -19.15 -8.53 -8.29
CA LEU A 55 -19.00 -9.78 -9.02
C LEU A 55 -20.00 -9.81 -10.16
N THR A 56 -19.55 -10.23 -11.33
CA THR A 56 -20.39 -10.40 -12.50
C THR A 56 -20.89 -11.84 -12.59
N SER A 57 -22.15 -12.02 -12.93
CA SER A 57 -22.72 -13.36 -13.16
C SER A 57 -21.91 -14.12 -14.21
N SER A 58 -21.67 -15.39 -13.95
CA SER A 58 -20.89 -16.30 -14.79
C SER A 58 -19.38 -15.97 -14.93
N ASP A 59 -18.87 -14.99 -14.17
CA ASP A 59 -17.44 -14.67 -14.10
C ASP A 59 -16.88 -15.01 -12.71
N GLN A 60 -15.94 -15.92 -12.67
CA GLN A 60 -15.29 -16.34 -11.42
C GLN A 60 -14.13 -15.42 -10.99
N TYR A 61 -13.77 -14.42 -11.80
CA TYR A 61 -12.65 -13.54 -11.52
C TYR A 61 -13.10 -12.18 -11.00
N LEU A 62 -12.31 -11.65 -10.08
CA LEU A 62 -12.49 -10.33 -9.50
C LEU A 62 -11.18 -9.58 -9.55
N THR A 63 -11.17 -8.43 -10.19
CA THR A 63 -9.97 -7.59 -10.31
C THR A 63 -9.54 -7.03 -8.95
N VAL A 64 -8.25 -7.06 -8.70
CA VAL A 64 -7.61 -6.56 -7.49
C VAL A 64 -7.27 -5.07 -7.65
N PRO A 65 -7.49 -4.23 -6.62
CA PRO A 65 -7.03 -2.84 -6.65
C PRO A 65 -5.53 -2.71 -6.87
N SER A 66 -5.11 -1.68 -7.61
CA SER A 66 -3.70 -1.46 -7.95
C SER A 66 -2.79 -1.15 -6.75
N ASP A 67 -3.37 -0.68 -5.64
CA ASP A 67 -2.69 -0.37 -4.38
C ASP A 67 -2.76 -1.51 -3.35
N TYR A 68 -3.25 -2.69 -3.77
CA TYR A 68 -3.45 -3.85 -2.90
C TYR A 68 -2.13 -4.50 -2.48
N LEU A 69 -2.02 -4.80 -1.19
CA LEU A 69 -0.93 -5.61 -0.62
C LEU A 69 -1.41 -6.98 -0.13
N ALA A 70 -2.42 -6.98 0.73
CA ALA A 70 -2.99 -8.21 1.30
C ALA A 70 -4.45 -7.99 1.69
N SER A 71 -5.30 -9.00 1.48
CA SER A 71 -6.69 -8.98 1.98
C SER A 71 -6.75 -9.46 3.42
N PHE A 72 -7.65 -8.89 4.20
CA PHE A 72 -8.02 -9.47 5.48
C PHE A 72 -9.48 -9.94 5.52
N SER A 73 -10.35 -9.44 4.66
CA SER A 73 -11.68 -10.01 4.43
C SER A 73 -12.26 -9.60 3.08
N LEU A 74 -13.13 -10.44 2.55
CA LEU A 74 -13.95 -10.18 1.37
C LEU A 74 -15.39 -10.50 1.74
N GLN A 75 -16.26 -9.51 1.62
CA GLN A 75 -17.68 -9.57 1.96
C GLN A 75 -18.52 -9.55 0.70
N ILE A 76 -19.61 -10.28 0.71
CA ILE A 76 -20.64 -10.26 -0.33
C ILE A 76 -21.98 -9.83 0.29
N THR A 77 -22.71 -8.95 -0.40
CA THR A 77 -24.02 -8.48 0.02
C THR A 77 -25.10 -9.14 -0.82
N THR A 78 -26.03 -9.81 -0.15
CA THR A 78 -27.17 -10.50 -0.78
C THR A 78 -28.46 -10.07 -0.09
N SER A 79 -29.37 -9.45 -0.83
CA SER A 79 -30.69 -9.00 -0.30
C SER A 79 -30.58 -8.19 0.99
N GLY A 80 -29.55 -7.34 1.10
CA GLY A 80 -29.30 -6.50 2.29
C GLY A 80 -28.63 -7.24 3.45
N SER A 81 -28.30 -8.52 3.30
CA SER A 81 -27.52 -9.28 4.28
C SER A 81 -26.09 -9.44 3.80
N GLU A 82 -25.16 -9.28 4.72
CA GLU A 82 -23.73 -9.41 4.48
C GLU A 82 -23.23 -10.78 4.91
N SER A 83 -22.38 -11.39 4.08
CA SER A 83 -21.67 -12.62 4.42
C SER A 83 -20.22 -12.55 3.94
N PHE A 84 -19.30 -13.14 4.73
CA PHE A 84 -17.88 -13.13 4.42
C PHE A 84 -17.49 -14.40 3.66
N LEU A 85 -16.73 -14.21 2.59
CA LEU A 85 -16.10 -15.32 1.88
C LEU A 85 -14.87 -15.78 2.65
N LEU A 86 -14.63 -17.08 2.70
CA LEU A 86 -13.45 -17.64 3.33
C LEU A 86 -12.29 -17.68 2.35
N GLN A 87 -11.15 -17.14 2.75
CA GLN A 87 -9.93 -17.24 1.96
C GLN A 87 -9.38 -18.66 2.00
N LYS A 88 -9.08 -19.20 0.82
CA LYS A 88 -8.52 -20.54 0.61
C LYS A 88 -7.46 -20.51 -0.47
N ASP A 89 -6.80 -21.63 -0.73
CA ASP A 89 -5.88 -21.78 -1.86
C ASP A 89 -6.63 -22.05 -3.16
N VAL A 90 -6.02 -21.68 -4.29
CA VAL A 90 -6.59 -21.90 -5.63
C VAL A 90 -6.90 -23.37 -5.86
N ASN A 91 -6.04 -24.28 -5.39
CA ASN A 91 -6.24 -25.74 -5.52
C ASN A 91 -7.53 -26.18 -4.82
N PHE A 92 -7.79 -25.68 -3.61
CA PHE A 92 -9.01 -25.94 -2.88
C PHE A 92 -10.26 -25.48 -3.66
N LEU A 93 -10.20 -24.27 -4.25
CA LEU A 93 -11.33 -23.73 -5.02
C LEU A 93 -11.60 -24.58 -6.26
N ARG A 94 -10.56 -25.06 -6.94
CA ARG A 94 -10.66 -25.91 -8.13
C ARG A 94 -11.18 -27.31 -7.79
N GLU A 95 -10.85 -27.84 -6.62
CA GLU A 95 -11.40 -29.10 -6.12
C GLU A 95 -12.87 -28.95 -5.68
N TYR A 96 -13.18 -27.85 -4.98
CA TYR A 96 -14.54 -27.55 -4.54
C TYR A 96 -15.51 -27.28 -5.70
N SER A 97 -15.06 -26.57 -6.72
CA SER A 97 -15.84 -26.23 -7.92
C SER A 97 -15.00 -26.53 -9.18
N PRO A 98 -14.93 -27.81 -9.62
CA PRO A 98 -14.07 -28.22 -10.73
C PRO A 98 -14.50 -27.63 -12.08
N SER A 99 -15.79 -27.30 -12.22
CA SER A 99 -16.36 -26.73 -13.44
C SER A 99 -16.74 -25.27 -13.21
N ALA A 100 -16.23 -24.38 -14.06
CA ALA A 100 -16.63 -22.97 -14.08
C ALA A 100 -18.12 -22.76 -14.43
N SER A 101 -18.77 -23.76 -15.03
CA SER A 101 -20.21 -23.72 -15.33
C SER A 101 -21.09 -24.03 -14.11
N THR A 102 -20.51 -24.49 -13.01
CA THR A 102 -21.25 -24.68 -11.75
C THR A 102 -21.36 -23.30 -11.07
N THR A 103 -22.56 -22.74 -11.15
CA THR A 103 -22.84 -21.40 -10.60
C THR A 103 -23.58 -21.48 -9.26
N GLY A 104 -23.41 -20.44 -8.45
CA GLY A 104 -24.08 -20.27 -7.17
C GLY A 104 -23.54 -19.07 -6.41
N LEU A 105 -24.05 -18.85 -5.20
CA LEU A 105 -23.53 -17.81 -4.32
C LEU A 105 -22.08 -18.14 -3.90
N PRO A 106 -21.10 -17.30 -4.20
CA PRO A 106 -19.71 -17.53 -3.80
C PRO A 106 -19.53 -17.66 -2.29
N LYS A 107 -18.70 -18.61 -1.87
CA LYS A 107 -18.39 -18.89 -0.46
C LYS A 107 -16.90 -18.80 -0.14
N TYR A 108 -16.06 -18.99 -1.15
CA TYR A 108 -14.62 -19.01 -1.03
C TYR A 108 -13.96 -18.09 -2.05
N TYR A 109 -12.81 -17.56 -1.71
CA TYR A 109 -11.96 -16.82 -2.63
C TYR A 109 -10.50 -17.16 -2.43
N ALA A 110 -9.70 -16.97 -3.48
CA ALA A 110 -8.24 -17.12 -3.45
C ALA A 110 -7.58 -16.05 -4.30
N ARG A 111 -6.32 -15.74 -3.98
CA ARG A 111 -5.47 -14.97 -4.89
C ARG A 111 -5.12 -15.85 -6.08
N PHE A 112 -5.54 -15.48 -7.28
CA PHE A 112 -5.29 -16.26 -8.49
C PHE A 112 -3.99 -15.85 -9.18
N ASP A 113 -3.84 -14.55 -9.40
CA ASP A 113 -2.65 -13.93 -9.95
C ASP A 113 -2.42 -12.53 -9.35
N GLU A 114 -1.49 -11.75 -9.92
CA GLU A 114 -1.18 -10.40 -9.45
C GLU A 114 -2.39 -9.46 -9.52
N ASN A 115 -3.27 -9.65 -10.49
CA ASN A 115 -4.35 -8.72 -10.81
C ASN A 115 -5.74 -9.25 -10.44
N ASN A 116 -5.87 -10.55 -10.10
CA ASN A 116 -7.17 -11.17 -9.92
C ASN A 116 -7.25 -12.05 -8.68
N PHE A 117 -8.41 -12.00 -8.03
CA PHE A 117 -8.92 -13.08 -7.20
C PHE A 117 -9.75 -14.03 -8.04
N ILE A 118 -9.88 -15.27 -7.59
CA ILE A 118 -10.84 -16.24 -8.05
C ILE A 118 -11.83 -16.53 -6.92
N VAL A 119 -13.11 -16.67 -7.26
CA VAL A 119 -14.19 -17.04 -6.32
C VAL A 119 -14.80 -18.37 -6.68
N ALA A 120 -15.35 -19.08 -5.70
CA ALA A 120 -16.02 -20.34 -5.91
C ALA A 120 -17.24 -20.50 -4.98
N PRO A 121 -18.37 -21.06 -5.50
CA PRO A 121 -18.65 -21.34 -6.93
C PRO A 121 -18.66 -20.07 -7.80
N THR A 122 -18.73 -20.25 -9.12
CA THR A 122 -18.90 -19.13 -10.06
C THR A 122 -20.21 -18.39 -9.74
N PRO A 123 -20.23 -17.05 -9.69
CA PRO A 123 -21.44 -16.29 -9.37
C PRO A 123 -22.60 -16.62 -10.30
N ASP A 124 -23.78 -16.91 -9.75
CA ASP A 124 -25.03 -17.14 -10.48
C ASP A 124 -25.79 -15.84 -10.76
N SER A 125 -25.39 -14.75 -10.12
CA SER A 125 -25.95 -13.40 -10.26
C SER A 125 -24.88 -12.34 -10.08
N ASN A 126 -25.24 -11.09 -10.36
CA ASN A 126 -24.39 -9.96 -10.00
C ASN A 126 -24.50 -9.69 -8.50
N TYR A 127 -23.38 -9.62 -7.81
CA TYR A 127 -23.33 -9.37 -6.38
C TYR A 127 -22.47 -8.17 -6.04
N THR A 128 -22.94 -7.34 -5.12
CA THR A 128 -22.10 -6.31 -4.53
C THR A 128 -21.13 -6.97 -3.55
N ILE A 129 -19.86 -6.60 -3.65
CA ILE A 129 -18.81 -7.06 -2.75
C ILE A 129 -18.11 -5.88 -2.11
N GLU A 130 -17.53 -6.11 -0.95
CA GLU A 130 -16.64 -5.17 -0.29
C GLU A 130 -15.36 -5.91 0.10
N LEU A 131 -14.24 -5.44 -0.44
CA LEU A 131 -12.91 -5.94 -0.12
C LEU A 131 -12.30 -5.06 0.96
N HIS A 132 -11.93 -5.67 2.08
CA HIS A 132 -11.14 -5.05 3.11
C HIS A 132 -9.70 -5.52 2.98
N TYR A 133 -8.75 -4.59 2.83
CA TYR A 133 -7.39 -4.93 2.48
C TYR A 133 -6.37 -3.94 3.03
N TYR A 134 -5.13 -4.39 3.11
CA TYR A 134 -3.99 -3.53 3.34
C TYR A 134 -3.54 -2.93 2.01
N HIS A 135 -3.38 -1.61 1.98
CA HIS A 135 -2.92 -0.90 0.80
C HIS A 135 -1.55 -0.27 1.03
N ARG A 136 -0.83 -0.02 -0.07
CA ARG A 136 0.39 0.76 -0.03
C ARG A 136 0.02 2.25 -0.05
N PRO A 137 0.34 3.03 1.00
CA PRO A 137 0.11 4.47 0.98
C PRO A 137 0.89 5.14 -0.15
N ALA A 138 0.30 6.18 -0.74
CA ALA A 138 1.00 6.99 -1.72
C ALA A 138 2.17 7.73 -1.07
N SER A 139 3.32 7.77 -1.76
CA SER A 139 4.47 8.56 -1.32
C SER A 139 4.15 10.06 -1.34
N LEU A 140 4.75 10.80 -0.43
CA LEU A 140 4.72 12.27 -0.42
C LEU A 140 5.18 12.85 -1.77
N THR A 141 6.11 12.18 -2.43
CA THR A 141 6.67 12.60 -3.73
C THR A 141 5.73 12.37 -4.91
N ALA A 142 4.63 11.63 -4.73
CA ALA A 142 3.62 11.41 -5.77
C ALA A 142 2.61 12.56 -5.89
N GLY A 143 2.57 13.45 -4.88
CA GLY A 143 1.67 14.59 -4.81
C GLY A 143 2.29 15.91 -5.27
N ALA A 144 1.53 16.99 -5.11
CA ALA A 144 2.03 18.35 -5.33
C ALA A 144 3.03 18.76 -4.24
N ASP A 145 3.89 19.74 -4.53
CA ASP A 145 4.88 20.26 -3.58
C ASP A 145 4.28 20.81 -2.27
N SER A 146 3.01 21.26 -2.31
CA SER A 146 2.24 21.67 -1.11
C SER A 146 1.55 20.52 -0.39
N GLY A 147 1.61 19.29 -0.94
CA GLY A 147 0.95 18.11 -0.40
C GLY A 147 1.59 17.60 0.89
N THR A 148 0.80 16.87 1.67
CA THR A 148 1.24 16.17 2.87
C THR A 148 0.76 14.72 2.82
N THR A 149 1.41 13.85 3.57
CA THR A 149 0.97 12.46 3.81
C THR A 149 0.77 12.24 5.31
N TRP A 150 0.24 11.09 5.67
CA TRP A 150 0.11 10.74 7.09
C TRP A 150 1.49 10.76 7.80
N VAL A 151 2.52 10.20 7.17
CA VAL A 151 3.87 10.18 7.75
C VAL A 151 4.42 11.60 7.92
N SER A 152 4.32 12.44 6.89
CA SER A 152 4.82 13.82 6.95
C SER A 152 4.08 14.69 7.97
N THR A 153 2.88 14.26 8.40
CA THR A 153 2.07 14.98 9.38
C THR A 153 2.26 14.42 10.79
N ASN A 154 2.29 13.10 10.97
CA ASN A 154 2.29 12.47 12.28
C ASN A 154 3.69 12.03 12.76
N ALA A 155 4.62 11.79 11.83
CA ALA A 155 6.00 11.43 12.11
C ALA A 155 7.00 12.24 11.25
N PRO A 156 6.91 13.59 11.23
CA PRO A 156 7.69 14.43 10.32
C PRO A 156 9.19 14.30 10.52
N PHE A 157 9.65 14.18 11.75
CA PHE A 157 11.08 14.05 12.04
C PHE A 157 11.62 12.65 11.73
N ALA A 158 10.83 11.59 11.91
CA ALA A 158 11.23 10.27 11.44
C ALA A 158 11.44 10.29 9.90
N LEU A 159 10.52 10.92 9.17
CA LEU A 159 10.67 11.08 7.72
C LEU A 159 11.90 11.91 7.34
N LEU A 160 12.15 13.03 8.05
CA LEU A 160 13.31 13.88 7.81
C LEU A 160 14.62 13.12 8.08
N TYR A 161 14.76 12.52 9.26
CA TYR A 161 15.99 11.81 9.63
C TYR A 161 16.21 10.57 8.75
N GLY A 162 15.16 9.84 8.42
CA GLY A 162 15.25 8.75 7.46
C GLY A 162 15.74 9.20 6.08
N ALA A 163 15.25 10.32 5.56
CA ALA A 163 15.70 10.89 4.30
C ALA A 163 17.14 11.44 4.40
N LEU A 164 17.54 11.99 5.55
CA LEU A 164 18.93 12.45 5.77
C LEU A 164 19.92 11.28 5.79
N ILE A 165 19.57 10.14 6.36
CA ILE A 165 20.41 8.92 6.30
C ILE A 165 20.70 8.54 4.85
N GLU A 166 19.68 8.55 3.98
CA GLU A 166 19.84 8.24 2.55
C GLU A 166 20.68 9.31 1.84
N ALA A 167 20.44 10.59 2.14
CA ALA A 167 21.15 11.71 1.57
C ALA A 167 22.65 11.67 1.92
N TYR A 168 23.00 11.46 3.19
CA TYR A 168 24.40 11.34 3.63
C TYR A 168 25.07 10.07 3.08
N THR A 169 24.31 8.98 2.94
CA THR A 169 24.82 7.76 2.27
C THR A 169 25.14 8.03 0.80
N TYR A 170 24.28 8.77 0.08
CA TYR A 170 24.52 9.18 -1.30
C TYR A 170 25.77 10.05 -1.44
N MET A 171 25.94 11.02 -0.54
CA MET A 171 27.10 11.92 -0.52
C MET A 171 28.39 11.26 -0.04
N LYS A 172 28.35 9.99 0.40
CA LYS A 172 29.47 9.30 1.07
C LYS A 172 29.95 10.07 2.32
N GLY A 173 28.98 10.59 3.07
CA GLY A 173 29.22 11.35 4.29
C GLY A 173 29.88 10.54 5.39
N GLU A 174 30.31 11.24 6.44
CA GLU A 174 31.02 10.63 7.58
C GLU A 174 30.09 9.66 8.33
N THR A 175 30.66 8.52 8.75
CA THR A 175 29.90 7.42 9.38
C THR A 175 29.27 7.84 10.71
N ASP A 176 29.90 8.72 11.48
CA ASP A 176 29.40 9.24 12.75
C ASP A 176 28.16 10.12 12.56
N VAL A 177 28.10 10.92 11.52
CA VAL A 177 26.93 11.73 11.16
C VAL A 177 25.75 10.81 10.79
N ILE A 178 25.99 9.80 9.96
CA ILE A 178 24.99 8.80 9.59
C ILE A 178 24.50 8.05 10.83
N GLN A 179 25.41 7.68 11.74
CA GLN A 179 25.07 7.01 12.99
C GLN A 179 24.19 7.89 13.90
N ASN A 180 24.49 9.19 13.99
CA ASN A 180 23.67 10.13 14.75
C ASN A 180 22.23 10.21 14.21
N TYR A 181 22.04 10.29 12.90
CA TYR A 181 20.70 10.28 12.32
C TYR A 181 19.99 8.94 12.51
N ASN A 182 20.70 7.80 12.44
CA ASN A 182 20.13 6.50 12.76
C ASN A 182 19.63 6.40 14.22
N ASN A 183 20.31 7.04 15.15
CA ASN A 183 19.89 7.06 16.56
C ASN A 183 18.68 7.99 16.81
N MET A 184 18.47 8.98 15.95
CA MET A 184 17.32 9.90 16.01
C MET A 184 16.11 9.39 15.22
N TYR A 185 16.33 8.50 14.26
CA TYR A 185 15.32 7.85 13.45
C TYR A 185 14.57 6.75 14.22
#